data_468aafcc73fa06f0d5377d60ef3d98ac
#
_entry.id   468aafcc73fa06f0d5377d60ef3d98ac
#
_cell.length_a   1.000
_cell.length_b   1.000
_cell.length_c   1.000
_cell.angle_alpha   90.00
_cell.angle_beta   90.00
_cell.angle_gamma   90.00
#
_symmetry.space_group_name_H-M   'P 1'
#
loop_
_entity.id
_entity.type
_entity.pdbx_description
1 polymer ?
#
loop_
_entity_poly.entity_id
_entity_poly.type
_entity_poly.pdbx_seq_one_letter_code
_entity_poly.pdbx_strand_id
1 'polypeptide(L)'
;KELSSSLTSRRDFLKFLGFTTTAATLAACETPINKAIPYVIKPEEIIPGVANYYATTMYDGHDYASVLVKTREGRPIKIDANKSATNARIQASVLSLYDSGRLKNPMKDGVDTDWRTADAEIIAKLNEIKNNRGKIAILSSTIISPSTTKLIADFSAAYENVVHVQMDAVSYSGMLDANEVSFGLRALPTYNFDKADVIVSFGADFLGNWLNADYATQYAAARNPKSGKMAKHYQLESTLTLTGSN
;
A
#
# COMPACT_ATOMS: atom_id res chain seq x y z
N LYS A 1 46.49 -26.24 -42.37
CA LYS A 1 45.09 -26.48 -41.96
C LYS A 1 44.35 -25.15 -42.18
N GLU A 2 43.68 -25.05 -43.32
CA GLU A 2 42.91 -23.88 -43.68
C GLU A 2 41.66 -23.82 -42.80
N LEU A 3 41.49 -22.72 -42.11
CA LEU A 3 40.22 -22.36 -41.47
C LEU A 3 39.28 -21.88 -42.59
N SER A 4 38.35 -22.73 -42.98
CA SER A 4 37.26 -22.40 -43.85
C SER A 4 36.41 -21.28 -43.21
N SER A 5 36.58 -20.06 -43.72
CA SER A 5 35.68 -18.96 -43.42
C SER A 5 34.36 -19.18 -44.14
N SER A 6 33.36 -19.74 -43.46
CA SER A 6 32.01 -19.72 -43.95
C SER A 6 31.50 -18.28 -43.95
N LEU A 7 31.40 -17.67 -45.15
CA LEU A 7 30.78 -16.36 -45.32
C LEU A 7 29.27 -16.45 -44.96
N THR A 8 28.98 -16.21 -43.72
CA THR A 8 27.58 -16.13 -43.30
C THR A 8 26.94 -14.89 -43.92
N SER A 9 25.92 -15.05 -44.77
CA SER A 9 25.19 -13.94 -45.35
C SER A 9 24.58 -13.07 -44.23
N ARG A 10 24.53 -11.73 -44.44
CA ARG A 10 23.85 -10.80 -43.51
C ARG A 10 22.44 -11.24 -43.21
N ARG A 11 21.77 -11.84 -44.18
CA ARG A 11 20.42 -12.37 -44.02
C ARG A 11 20.38 -13.60 -43.11
N ASP A 12 21.35 -14.48 -43.18
CA ASP A 12 21.42 -15.68 -42.34
C ASP A 12 21.84 -15.33 -40.91
N PHE A 13 22.71 -14.33 -40.75
CA PHE A 13 23.04 -13.78 -39.45
C PHE A 13 21.79 -13.17 -38.77
N LEU A 14 21.00 -12.37 -39.48
CA LEU A 14 19.75 -11.79 -38.95
C LEU A 14 18.69 -12.84 -38.61
N LYS A 15 18.59 -13.90 -39.41
CA LYS A 15 17.71 -15.04 -39.12
C LYS A 15 18.15 -15.76 -37.85
N PHE A 16 19.46 -16.02 -37.71
CA PHE A 16 20.02 -16.69 -36.55
C PHE A 16 19.83 -15.84 -35.29
N LEU A 17 20.10 -14.54 -35.37
CA LEU A 17 19.90 -13.61 -34.25
C LEU A 17 18.41 -13.51 -33.86
N GLY A 18 17.51 -13.41 -34.84
CA GLY A 18 16.07 -13.38 -34.60
C GLY A 18 15.55 -14.67 -33.95
N PHE A 19 16.01 -15.83 -34.43
CA PHE A 19 15.63 -17.12 -33.84
C PHE A 19 16.16 -17.34 -32.44
N THR A 20 17.42 -16.95 -32.19
CA THR A 20 18.04 -17.11 -30.84
C THR A 20 17.43 -16.16 -29.82
N THR A 21 17.12 -14.91 -30.16
CA THR A 21 16.44 -13.98 -29.25
C THR A 21 15.02 -14.43 -28.96
N THR A 22 14.27 -14.91 -29.96
CA THR A 22 12.92 -15.44 -29.78
C THR A 22 12.92 -16.71 -28.92
N ALA A 23 13.86 -17.62 -29.12
CA ALA A 23 14.02 -18.82 -28.32
C ALA A 23 14.42 -18.50 -26.87
N ALA A 24 15.32 -17.52 -26.66
CA ALA A 24 15.73 -17.07 -25.31
C ALA A 24 14.57 -16.40 -24.57
N THR A 25 13.74 -15.59 -25.24
CA THR A 25 12.56 -14.97 -24.62
C THR A 25 11.48 -15.99 -24.27
N LEU A 26 11.29 -17.02 -25.10
CA LEU A 26 10.36 -18.12 -24.81
C LEU A 26 10.86 -19.03 -23.67
N ALA A 27 12.18 -19.24 -23.56
CA ALA A 27 12.77 -20.03 -22.48
C ALA A 27 12.84 -19.26 -21.15
N ALA A 28 12.87 -17.92 -21.17
CA ALA A 28 12.83 -17.07 -19.98
C ALA A 28 11.44 -16.94 -19.36
N CYS A 29 10.37 -17.33 -20.08
CA CYS A 29 9.04 -17.48 -19.51
C CYS A 29 8.97 -18.82 -18.77
N GLU A 30 9.64 -18.95 -17.64
CA GLU A 30 9.22 -19.94 -16.65
C GLU A 30 7.79 -19.58 -16.23
N THR A 31 6.83 -20.27 -16.80
CA THR A 31 5.47 -20.27 -16.23
C THR A 31 5.58 -20.75 -14.79
N PRO A 32 5.21 -19.93 -13.80
CA PRO A 32 5.19 -20.41 -12.43
C PRO A 32 4.31 -21.65 -12.42
N ILE A 33 4.86 -22.77 -11.98
CA ILE A 33 4.11 -24.02 -11.79
C ILE A 33 3.17 -23.76 -10.62
N ASN A 34 2.04 -23.12 -10.90
CA ASN A 34 0.94 -23.01 -9.97
C ASN A 34 0.33 -24.40 -9.84
N LYS A 35 0.78 -25.16 -8.84
CA LYS A 35 0.09 -26.38 -8.44
C LYS A 35 -1.28 -25.97 -7.93
N ALA A 36 -2.31 -26.11 -8.74
CA ALA A 36 -3.68 -26.02 -8.28
C ALA A 36 -3.89 -27.23 -7.35
N ILE A 37 -4.03 -26.97 -6.04
CA ILE A 37 -4.46 -27.97 -5.09
C ILE A 37 -5.99 -27.98 -5.20
N PRO A 38 -6.60 -29.05 -5.77
CA PRO A 38 -8.05 -29.13 -5.85
C PRO A 38 -8.62 -29.20 -4.42
N TYR A 39 -9.76 -28.57 -4.20
CA TYR A 39 -10.48 -28.71 -2.94
C TYR A 39 -10.89 -30.17 -2.76
N VAL A 40 -10.60 -30.77 -1.60
CA VAL A 40 -11.09 -32.09 -1.22
C VAL A 40 -12.61 -32.04 -1.05
N ILE A 41 -13.13 -30.93 -0.50
CA ILE A 41 -14.55 -30.62 -0.43
C ILE A 41 -14.72 -29.21 -0.96
N LYS A 42 -15.43 -29.07 -2.08
CA LYS A 42 -15.72 -27.77 -2.68
C LYS A 42 -16.72 -27.02 -1.79
N PRO A 43 -16.41 -25.80 -1.30
CA PRO A 43 -17.40 -24.97 -0.64
C PRO A 43 -18.56 -24.65 -1.59
N GLU A 44 -19.78 -24.64 -1.09
CA GLU A 44 -21.00 -24.43 -1.90
C GLU A 44 -20.97 -23.10 -2.68
N GLU A 45 -20.37 -22.07 -2.07
CA GLU A 45 -20.30 -20.72 -2.62
C GLU A 45 -19.19 -20.50 -3.66
N ILE A 46 -18.30 -21.49 -3.88
CA ILE A 46 -17.18 -21.36 -4.80
C ILE A 46 -17.48 -22.08 -6.11
N ILE A 47 -17.61 -21.33 -7.19
CA ILE A 47 -17.69 -21.84 -8.54
C ILE A 47 -16.32 -21.62 -9.20
N PRO A 48 -15.61 -22.68 -9.66
CA PRO A 48 -14.33 -22.52 -10.34
C PRO A 48 -14.41 -21.53 -11.51
N GLY A 49 -13.47 -20.60 -11.57
CA GLY A 49 -13.42 -19.56 -12.60
C GLY A 49 -14.34 -18.36 -12.36
N VAL A 50 -15.29 -18.43 -11.44
CA VAL A 50 -16.16 -17.29 -11.07
C VAL A 50 -15.55 -16.57 -9.85
N ALA A 51 -15.50 -15.24 -9.93
CA ALA A 51 -14.96 -14.43 -8.85
C ALA A 51 -16.03 -14.13 -7.79
N ASN A 52 -15.66 -14.25 -6.51
CA ASN A 52 -16.42 -13.74 -5.38
C ASN A 52 -15.85 -12.41 -4.92
N TYR A 53 -16.71 -11.54 -4.35
CA TYR A 53 -16.34 -10.22 -3.86
C TYR A 53 -16.69 -10.09 -2.38
N TYR A 54 -15.73 -9.62 -1.61
CA TYR A 54 -15.89 -9.41 -0.17
C TYR A 54 -15.65 -7.95 0.17
N ALA A 55 -16.64 -7.32 0.79
CA ALA A 55 -16.49 -5.97 1.29
C ALA A 55 -15.69 -5.99 2.60
N THR A 56 -14.67 -5.16 2.68
CA THR A 56 -13.86 -5.00 3.89
C THR A 56 -13.26 -3.60 3.96
N THR A 57 -12.48 -3.36 5.00
CA THR A 57 -11.74 -2.13 5.19
C THR A 57 -10.25 -2.43 5.09
N MET A 58 -9.54 -1.63 4.31
CA MET A 58 -8.08 -1.60 4.31
C MET A 58 -7.60 -0.44 5.16
N TYR A 59 -6.64 -0.71 6.03
CA TYR A 59 -5.94 0.26 6.85
C TYR A 59 -4.44 0.01 6.76
N ASP A 60 -3.68 1.05 6.44
CA ASP A 60 -2.23 1.02 6.40
C ASP A 60 -1.67 2.39 6.85
N GLY A 61 -1.33 2.49 8.12
CA GLY A 61 -0.87 3.74 8.72
C GLY A 61 -1.93 4.84 8.65
N HIS A 62 -1.74 5.81 7.77
CA HIS A 62 -2.68 6.91 7.53
C HIS A 62 -3.63 6.66 6.36
N ASP A 63 -3.44 5.60 5.59
CA ASP A 63 -4.36 5.21 4.53
C ASP A 63 -5.53 4.39 5.09
N TYR A 64 -6.73 4.76 4.70
CA TYR A 64 -7.96 4.08 5.05
C TYR A 64 -8.89 4.06 3.84
N ALA A 65 -9.42 2.91 3.50
CA ALA A 65 -10.44 2.81 2.45
C ALA A 65 -11.41 1.65 2.69
N SER A 66 -12.67 1.87 2.28
CA SER A 66 -13.64 0.79 2.09
C SER A 66 -13.38 0.13 0.75
N VAL A 67 -13.13 -1.16 0.74
CA VAL A 67 -12.69 -1.90 -0.44
C VAL A 67 -13.53 -3.14 -0.71
N LEU A 68 -13.58 -3.54 -1.97
CA LEU A 68 -14.07 -4.84 -2.43
C LEU A 68 -12.88 -5.71 -2.82
N VAL A 69 -12.70 -6.79 -2.10
CA VAL A 69 -11.65 -7.77 -2.42
C VAL A 69 -12.23 -8.82 -3.35
N LYS A 70 -11.73 -8.84 -4.57
CA LYS A 70 -12.03 -9.87 -5.55
C LYS A 70 -11.22 -11.11 -5.26
N THR A 71 -11.88 -12.26 -5.12
CA THR A 71 -11.22 -13.55 -4.89
C THR A 71 -11.57 -14.53 -5.99
N ARG A 72 -10.67 -15.45 -6.25
CA ARG A 72 -10.96 -16.67 -7.00
C ARG A 72 -10.52 -17.86 -6.17
N GLU A 73 -11.43 -18.81 -6.00
CA GLU A 73 -11.14 -20.05 -5.26
C GLU A 73 -10.52 -19.77 -3.88
N GLY A 74 -11.07 -18.78 -3.17
CA GLY A 74 -10.59 -18.36 -1.86
C GLY A 74 -9.30 -17.51 -1.86
N ARG A 75 -8.73 -17.20 -3.02
CA ARG A 75 -7.50 -16.39 -3.13
C ARG A 75 -7.83 -14.95 -3.52
N PRO A 76 -7.44 -13.97 -2.72
CA PRO A 76 -7.53 -12.56 -3.11
C PRO A 76 -6.66 -12.26 -4.33
N ILE A 77 -7.24 -11.68 -5.38
CA ILE A 77 -6.53 -11.39 -6.64
C ILE A 77 -6.53 -9.92 -7.02
N LYS A 78 -7.47 -9.14 -6.48
CA LYS A 78 -7.58 -7.71 -6.77
C LYS A 78 -8.31 -6.99 -5.65
N ILE A 79 -7.93 -5.75 -5.42
CA ILE A 79 -8.63 -4.82 -4.53
C ILE A 79 -9.24 -3.73 -5.39
N ASP A 80 -10.55 -3.55 -5.28
CA ASP A 80 -11.32 -2.51 -5.94
C ASP A 80 -11.88 -1.51 -4.90
N ALA A 81 -12.16 -0.30 -5.33
CA ALA A 81 -12.88 0.67 -4.52
C ALA A 81 -14.32 0.18 -4.23
N ASN A 82 -14.80 0.40 -3.01
CA ASN A 82 -16.20 0.14 -2.67
C ASN A 82 -17.00 1.45 -2.70
N LYS A 83 -16.94 2.25 -1.63
CA LYS A 83 -17.69 3.52 -1.51
C LYS A 83 -16.83 4.76 -1.62
N SER A 84 -15.53 4.62 -1.37
CA SER A 84 -14.54 5.69 -1.48
C SER A 84 -13.48 5.32 -2.52
N ALA A 85 -12.77 6.30 -3.06
CA ALA A 85 -11.65 6.03 -3.93
C ALA A 85 -10.52 5.27 -3.19
N THR A 86 -9.69 4.58 -3.96
CA THR A 86 -8.51 3.88 -3.44
C THR A 86 -7.26 4.41 -4.15
N ASN A 87 -6.13 4.41 -3.46
CA ASN A 87 -4.84 4.74 -4.06
C ASN A 87 -4.08 3.48 -4.50
N ALA A 88 -2.96 3.69 -5.19
CA ALA A 88 -2.14 2.61 -5.71
C ALA A 88 -1.59 1.69 -4.59
N ARG A 89 -1.25 2.24 -3.41
CA ARG A 89 -0.74 1.44 -2.28
C ARG A 89 -1.79 0.48 -1.76
N ILE A 90 -3.02 0.96 -1.57
CA ILE A 90 -4.14 0.12 -1.13
C ILE A 90 -4.41 -0.99 -2.15
N GLN A 91 -4.44 -0.67 -3.44
CA GLN A 91 -4.65 -1.69 -4.48
C GLN A 91 -3.50 -2.68 -4.57
N ALA A 92 -2.27 -2.23 -4.41
CA ALA A 92 -1.08 -3.08 -4.43
C ALA A 92 -0.92 -3.96 -3.18
N SER A 93 -1.62 -3.67 -2.08
CA SER A 93 -1.49 -4.42 -0.82
C SER A 93 -1.80 -5.91 -0.96
N VAL A 94 -2.62 -6.30 -1.95
CA VAL A 94 -2.86 -7.72 -2.27
C VAL A 94 -1.58 -8.47 -2.61
N LEU A 95 -0.56 -7.80 -3.16
CA LEU A 95 0.70 -8.42 -3.54
C LEU A 95 1.50 -8.89 -2.32
N SER A 96 1.35 -8.22 -1.18
CA SER A 96 2.03 -8.60 0.05
C SER A 96 1.62 -9.99 0.57
N LEU A 97 0.43 -10.47 0.21
CA LEU A 97 -0.02 -11.81 0.57
C LEU A 97 0.77 -12.91 -0.18
N TYR A 98 1.31 -12.56 -1.35
CA TYR A 98 2.01 -13.48 -2.25
C TYR A 98 3.52 -13.27 -2.25
N ASP A 99 4.01 -12.29 -1.49
CA ASP A 99 5.44 -12.05 -1.33
C ASP A 99 6.09 -13.24 -0.61
N SER A 100 7.03 -13.88 -1.27
CA SER A 100 7.78 -15.00 -0.69
C SER A 100 8.70 -14.56 0.46
N GLY A 101 9.12 -13.29 0.47
CA GLY A 101 9.95 -12.69 1.51
C GLY A 101 9.18 -12.24 2.75
N ARG A 102 7.84 -12.30 2.76
CA ARG A 102 7.06 -11.92 3.94
C ARG A 102 7.33 -12.82 5.13
N LEU A 103 7.34 -12.25 6.31
CA LEU A 103 7.41 -13.03 7.56
C LEU A 103 6.13 -13.89 7.69
N LYS A 104 6.30 -15.17 7.96
CA LYS A 104 5.21 -16.14 8.11
C LYS A 104 4.97 -16.49 9.58
N ASN A 105 6.03 -16.48 10.35
CA ASN A 105 6.06 -16.82 11.77
C ASN A 105 6.83 -15.74 12.54
N PRO A 106 6.71 -15.67 13.87
CA PRO A 106 7.65 -14.94 14.69
C PRO A 106 9.07 -15.45 14.46
N MET A 107 10.04 -14.56 14.57
CA MET A 107 11.46 -14.92 14.41
C MET A 107 12.25 -14.43 15.61
N LYS A 108 13.22 -15.25 16.04
CA LYS A 108 14.22 -14.90 17.04
C LYS A 108 15.61 -15.16 16.50
N ASP A 109 16.47 -14.17 16.48
CA ASP A 109 17.83 -14.25 15.95
C ASP A 109 17.91 -14.81 14.51
N GLY A 110 16.91 -14.47 13.68
CA GLY A 110 16.81 -14.94 12.30
C GLY A 110 16.26 -16.37 12.13
N VAL A 111 15.82 -17.01 13.21
CA VAL A 111 15.24 -18.37 13.19
C VAL A 111 13.75 -18.29 13.52
N ASP A 112 12.96 -19.04 12.75
CA ASP A 112 11.50 -19.15 13.00
C ASP A 112 11.23 -19.74 14.39
N THR A 113 10.26 -19.16 15.09
CA THR A 113 9.75 -19.68 16.37
C THR A 113 8.22 -19.72 16.34
N ASP A 114 7.61 -20.34 17.33
CA ASP A 114 6.15 -20.36 17.49
C ASP A 114 5.66 -19.18 18.35
N TRP A 115 4.39 -18.80 18.16
CA TRP A 115 3.76 -17.69 18.88
C TRP A 115 3.75 -17.90 20.39
N ARG A 116 3.56 -19.12 20.86
CA ARG A 116 3.53 -19.41 22.30
C ARG A 116 4.86 -19.12 22.97
N THR A 117 5.95 -19.50 22.32
CA THR A 117 7.31 -19.22 22.79
C THR A 117 7.60 -17.72 22.72
N ALA A 118 7.28 -17.06 21.61
CA ALA A 118 7.48 -15.63 21.44
C ALA A 118 6.71 -14.82 22.50
N ASP A 119 5.43 -15.10 22.71
CA ASP A 119 4.59 -14.43 23.70
C ASP A 119 5.11 -14.64 25.12
N ALA A 120 5.51 -15.85 25.47
CA ALA A 120 6.06 -16.14 26.80
C ALA A 120 7.34 -15.35 27.09
N GLU A 121 8.25 -15.27 26.11
CA GLU A 121 9.48 -14.50 26.25
C GLU A 121 9.22 -12.98 26.33
N ILE A 122 8.32 -12.46 25.49
CA ILE A 122 7.92 -11.04 25.50
C ILE A 122 7.31 -10.67 26.85
N ILE A 123 6.37 -11.49 27.36
CA ILE A 123 5.73 -11.24 28.65
C ILE A 123 6.76 -11.30 29.79
N ALA A 124 7.66 -12.28 29.78
CA ALA A 124 8.71 -12.38 30.77
C ALA A 124 9.61 -11.13 30.77
N LYS A 125 10.00 -10.66 29.58
CA LYS A 125 10.83 -9.45 29.44
C LYS A 125 10.12 -8.18 29.89
N LEU A 126 8.84 -8.02 29.55
CA LEU A 126 8.03 -6.89 29.99
C LEU A 126 7.87 -6.86 31.51
N ASN A 127 7.68 -8.02 32.16
CA ASN A 127 7.61 -8.13 33.61
C ASN A 127 8.94 -7.80 34.28
N GLU A 128 10.07 -8.25 33.72
CA GLU A 128 11.40 -7.88 34.17
C GLU A 128 11.60 -6.35 34.14
N ILE A 129 11.24 -5.70 33.01
CA ILE A 129 11.34 -4.26 32.84
C ILE A 129 10.46 -3.53 33.87
N LYS A 130 9.23 -4.00 34.08
CA LYS A 130 8.30 -3.43 35.10
C LYS A 130 8.88 -3.52 36.49
N ASN A 131 9.39 -4.68 36.88
CA ASN A 131 9.97 -4.90 38.21
C ASN A 131 11.20 -4.02 38.48
N ASN A 132 11.99 -3.75 37.44
CA ASN A 132 13.16 -2.91 37.47
C ASN A 132 12.86 -1.41 37.27
N ARG A 133 11.58 -1.02 37.16
CA ARG A 133 11.14 0.34 36.80
C ARG A 133 11.79 0.87 35.51
N GLY A 134 12.05 -0.02 34.57
CA GLY A 134 12.62 0.32 33.27
C GLY A 134 11.64 1.12 32.41
N LYS A 135 12.14 1.68 31.30
CA LYS A 135 11.32 2.41 30.32
C LYS A 135 10.95 1.50 29.16
N ILE A 136 9.71 1.63 28.69
CA ILE A 136 9.23 0.99 27.47
C ILE A 136 8.91 2.09 26.47
N ALA A 137 9.47 2.01 25.27
CA ALA A 137 9.13 2.89 24.16
C ALA A 137 8.37 2.10 23.09
N ILE A 138 7.19 2.59 22.72
CA ILE A 138 6.42 2.11 21.57
C ILE A 138 6.71 3.07 20.42
N LEU A 139 7.32 2.59 19.34
CA LEU A 139 7.54 3.37 18.14
C LEU A 139 6.59 2.88 17.06
N SER A 140 5.80 3.81 16.49
CA SER A 140 4.86 3.50 15.41
C SER A 140 4.82 4.61 14.37
N SER A 141 4.21 4.35 13.22
CA SER A 141 3.65 5.41 12.37
C SER A 141 2.44 6.06 13.04
N THR A 142 1.87 7.10 12.44
CA THR A 142 0.62 7.72 12.90
C THR A 142 -0.48 6.67 13.04
N ILE A 143 -1.10 6.61 14.22
CA ILE A 143 -2.21 5.71 14.52
C ILE A 143 -3.52 6.49 14.42
N ILE A 144 -4.34 6.16 13.39
CA ILE A 144 -5.68 6.74 13.21
C ILE A 144 -6.80 5.80 13.67
N SER A 145 -6.49 4.56 14.00
CA SER A 145 -7.45 3.57 14.49
C SER A 145 -7.80 3.81 15.96
N PRO A 146 -9.08 4.09 16.31
CA PRO A 146 -9.49 4.28 17.71
C PRO A 146 -9.24 3.04 18.58
N SER A 147 -9.43 1.84 18.03
CA SER A 147 -9.18 0.59 18.75
C SER A 147 -7.70 0.38 19.06
N THR A 148 -6.81 0.68 18.10
CA THR A 148 -5.36 0.61 18.34
C THR A 148 -4.91 1.64 19.34
N THR A 149 -5.43 2.88 19.27
CA THR A 149 -5.16 3.93 20.27
C THR A 149 -5.58 3.50 21.67
N LYS A 150 -6.76 2.90 21.79
CA LYS A 150 -7.24 2.35 23.06
C LYS A 150 -6.34 1.24 23.58
N LEU A 151 -5.93 0.32 22.72
CA LEU A 151 -5.03 -0.78 23.09
C LEU A 151 -3.67 -0.26 23.62
N ILE A 152 -3.09 0.75 22.94
CA ILE A 152 -1.85 1.39 23.40
C ILE A 152 -2.05 2.08 24.76
N ALA A 153 -3.18 2.74 24.96
CA ALA A 153 -3.52 3.36 26.25
C ALA A 153 -3.64 2.31 27.37
N ASP A 154 -4.32 1.19 27.10
CA ASP A 154 -4.47 0.10 28.08
C ASP A 154 -3.13 -0.57 28.40
N PHE A 155 -2.28 -0.77 27.38
CA PHE A 155 -0.91 -1.24 27.59
C PHE A 155 -0.10 -0.27 28.46
N SER A 156 -0.19 1.03 28.16
CA SER A 156 0.51 2.07 28.92
C SER A 156 0.02 2.17 30.38
N ALA A 157 -1.24 1.86 30.63
CA ALA A 157 -1.79 1.79 31.99
C ALA A 157 -1.33 0.53 32.75
N ALA A 158 -1.08 -0.58 32.05
CA ALA A 158 -0.63 -1.83 32.66
C ALA A 158 0.87 -1.83 33.02
N TYR A 159 1.66 -1.07 32.27
CA TYR A 159 3.11 -0.95 32.47
C TYR A 159 3.47 0.51 32.78
N GLU A 160 4.13 0.73 33.91
CA GLU A 160 4.65 2.06 34.24
C GLU A 160 5.77 2.49 33.28
N ASN A 161 5.98 3.80 33.10
CA ASN A 161 7.03 4.38 32.27
C ASN A 161 6.96 3.99 30.78
N VAL A 162 5.77 3.89 30.21
CA VAL A 162 5.59 3.67 28.77
C VAL A 162 5.50 5.03 28.05
N VAL A 163 6.24 5.16 26.96
CA VAL A 163 6.19 6.32 26.06
C VAL A 163 5.82 5.85 24.67
N HIS A 164 4.77 6.42 24.08
CA HIS A 164 4.41 6.19 22.69
C HIS A 164 4.93 7.33 21.83
N VAL A 165 5.78 7.01 20.86
CA VAL A 165 6.36 7.95 19.90
C VAL A 165 5.85 7.58 18.50
N GLN A 166 5.29 8.56 17.81
CA GLN A 166 4.84 8.40 16.42
C GLN A 166 5.81 9.10 15.48
N MET A 167 6.24 8.43 14.43
CA MET A 167 7.15 8.94 13.42
C MET A 167 6.75 8.41 12.05
N ASP A 168 6.44 9.33 11.13
CA ASP A 168 6.11 9.01 9.75
C ASP A 168 7.26 9.36 8.81
N ALA A 169 7.47 8.54 7.78
CA ALA A 169 8.45 8.81 6.74
C ALA A 169 8.07 10.05 5.90
N VAL A 170 6.77 10.33 5.75
CA VAL A 170 6.23 11.56 5.16
C VAL A 170 5.37 12.24 6.22
N SER A 171 5.86 13.35 6.75
CA SER A 171 5.20 14.06 7.84
C SER A 171 4.19 15.08 7.31
N TYR A 172 3.02 15.11 7.93
CA TYR A 172 2.01 16.16 7.74
C TYR A 172 2.02 17.21 8.87
N SER A 173 3.05 17.21 9.73
CA SER A 173 3.11 18.12 10.89
C SER A 173 3.04 19.59 10.50
N GLY A 174 3.67 20.00 9.40
CA GLY A 174 3.57 21.37 8.91
C GLY A 174 2.15 21.82 8.57
N MET A 175 1.32 20.91 8.04
CA MET A 175 -0.09 21.19 7.80
C MET A 175 -0.90 21.26 9.09
N LEU A 176 -0.63 20.37 10.03
CA LEU A 176 -1.26 20.36 11.36
C LEU A 176 -0.96 21.68 12.09
N ASP A 177 0.29 22.11 12.10
CA ASP A 177 0.73 23.34 12.74
C ASP A 177 0.15 24.58 12.05
N ALA A 178 0.11 24.58 10.71
CA ALA A 178 -0.50 25.68 9.93
C ALA A 178 -2.00 25.82 10.21
N ASN A 179 -2.73 24.70 10.33
CA ASN A 179 -4.15 24.74 10.68
C ASN A 179 -4.37 25.20 12.13
N GLU A 180 -3.52 24.81 13.06
CA GLU A 180 -3.58 25.27 14.44
C GLU A 180 -3.39 26.79 14.51
N VAL A 181 -2.40 27.33 13.79
CA VAL A 181 -2.16 28.78 13.74
C VAL A 181 -3.30 29.54 13.06
N SER A 182 -3.87 29.00 11.98
CA SER A 182 -4.88 29.69 11.16
C SER A 182 -6.30 29.54 11.72
N PHE A 183 -6.62 28.41 12.32
CA PHE A 183 -7.99 28.04 12.71
C PHE A 183 -8.12 27.63 14.17
N GLY A 184 -7.04 27.58 14.94
CA GLY A 184 -7.04 27.18 16.33
C GLY A 184 -7.27 25.69 16.55
N LEU A 185 -7.17 24.87 15.50
CA LEU A 185 -7.37 23.42 15.56
C LEU A 185 -6.23 22.67 14.86
N ARG A 186 -5.53 21.87 15.61
CA ARG A 186 -4.44 21.01 15.10
C ARG A 186 -5.01 19.75 14.45
N ALA A 187 -5.49 19.87 13.21
CA ALA A 187 -6.10 18.80 12.45
C ALA A 187 -5.75 18.90 10.96
N LEU A 188 -5.80 17.77 10.25
CA LEU A 188 -5.72 17.78 8.79
C LEU A 188 -7.06 18.22 8.20
N PRO A 189 -7.06 19.19 7.24
CA PRO A 189 -8.28 19.65 6.63
C PRO A 189 -8.82 18.64 5.62
N THR A 190 -10.12 18.68 5.42
CA THR A 190 -10.78 18.02 4.29
C THR A 190 -11.15 19.05 3.24
N TYR A 191 -10.70 18.87 2.02
CA TYR A 191 -10.98 19.75 0.90
C TYR A 191 -12.15 19.22 0.07
N ASN A 192 -12.96 20.14 -0.49
CA ASN A 192 -14.06 19.82 -1.40
C ASN A 192 -13.72 20.44 -2.77
N PHE A 193 -12.87 19.77 -3.54
CA PHE A 193 -12.42 20.28 -4.85
C PHE A 193 -13.55 20.36 -5.87
N ASP A 194 -14.58 19.53 -5.74
CA ASP A 194 -15.80 19.54 -6.58
C ASP A 194 -16.58 20.86 -6.50
N LYS A 195 -16.40 21.62 -5.40
CA LYS A 195 -17.08 22.90 -5.16
C LYS A 195 -16.23 24.12 -5.49
N ALA A 196 -14.97 23.91 -5.87
CA ALA A 196 -14.04 24.99 -6.12
C ALA A 196 -14.15 25.49 -7.57
N ASP A 197 -14.22 26.81 -7.76
CA ASP A 197 -14.11 27.45 -9.07
C ASP A 197 -12.65 27.70 -9.46
N VAL A 198 -11.79 27.93 -8.47
CA VAL A 198 -10.36 28.15 -8.63
C VAL A 198 -9.62 27.36 -7.57
N ILE A 199 -8.61 26.61 -8.00
CA ILE A 199 -7.71 25.85 -7.13
C ILE A 199 -6.31 26.42 -7.32
N VAL A 200 -5.66 26.81 -6.24
CA VAL A 200 -4.24 27.21 -6.22
C VAL A 200 -3.53 26.25 -5.28
N SER A 201 -2.55 25.52 -5.78
CA SER A 201 -1.83 24.50 -5.05
C SER A 201 -0.33 24.82 -5.00
N PHE A 202 0.26 24.68 -3.83
CA PHE A 202 1.69 24.86 -3.56
C PHE A 202 2.29 23.53 -3.12
N GLY A 203 2.93 22.82 -4.04
CA GLY A 203 3.63 21.57 -3.76
C GLY A 203 2.76 20.40 -3.30
N ALA A 204 1.43 20.53 -3.35
CA ALA A 204 0.52 19.45 -2.93
C ALA A 204 0.12 18.60 -4.13
N ASP A 205 0.61 17.36 -4.17
CA ASP A 205 0.29 16.38 -5.22
C ASP A 205 -1.03 15.64 -4.92
N PHE A 206 -2.15 16.38 -4.92
CA PHE A 206 -3.46 15.85 -4.53
C PHE A 206 -4.09 14.90 -5.56
N LEU A 207 -3.58 14.84 -6.79
CA LEU A 207 -3.94 13.81 -7.77
C LEU A 207 -3.06 12.54 -7.63
N GLY A 208 -1.96 12.63 -6.89
CA GLY A 208 -1.08 11.51 -6.56
C GLY A 208 -1.42 10.89 -5.21
N ASN A 209 -0.50 10.97 -4.27
CA ASN A 209 -0.59 10.29 -2.96
C ASN A 209 -0.82 11.25 -1.77
N TRP A 210 -1.26 12.47 -2.01
CA TRP A 210 -1.41 13.46 -0.96
C TRP A 210 -2.77 13.33 -0.27
N LEU A 211 -2.78 13.06 1.02
CA LEU A 211 -3.94 12.91 1.92
C LEU A 211 -4.98 11.88 1.45
N ASN A 212 -5.96 12.28 0.65
CA ASN A 212 -7.14 11.48 0.34
C ASN A 212 -7.25 11.17 -1.15
N ALA A 213 -7.46 9.92 -1.51
CA ALA A 213 -7.66 9.47 -2.90
C ALA A 213 -8.94 10.03 -3.55
N ASP A 214 -9.95 10.42 -2.77
CA ASP A 214 -11.20 11.01 -3.28
C ASP A 214 -10.99 12.38 -3.95
N TYR A 215 -9.88 13.07 -3.67
CA TYR A 215 -9.57 14.36 -4.27
C TYR A 215 -9.45 14.30 -5.79
N ALA A 216 -8.92 13.22 -6.34
CA ALA A 216 -8.86 13.02 -7.78
C ALA A 216 -10.27 12.91 -8.41
N THR A 217 -11.19 12.21 -7.74
CA THR A 217 -12.59 12.09 -8.17
C THR A 217 -13.31 13.44 -8.10
N GLN A 218 -13.13 14.19 -7.02
CA GLN A 218 -13.71 15.52 -6.85
C GLN A 218 -13.16 16.53 -7.88
N TYR A 219 -11.85 16.49 -8.11
CA TYR A 219 -11.21 17.34 -9.13
C TYR A 219 -11.74 17.02 -10.52
N ALA A 220 -11.87 15.74 -10.88
CA ALA A 220 -12.46 15.33 -12.16
C ALA A 220 -13.92 15.81 -12.31
N ALA A 221 -14.69 15.80 -11.23
CA ALA A 221 -16.07 16.33 -11.24
C ALA A 221 -16.10 17.84 -11.49
N ALA A 222 -15.19 18.62 -10.85
CA ALA A 222 -15.08 20.07 -11.03
C ALA A 222 -14.58 20.48 -12.42
N ARG A 223 -13.94 19.57 -13.17
CA ARG A 223 -13.36 19.80 -14.50
C ARG A 223 -14.00 18.95 -15.58
N ASN A 224 -15.29 18.68 -15.46
CA ASN A 224 -16.03 17.90 -16.46
C ASN A 224 -16.44 18.82 -17.64
N PRO A 225 -15.92 18.61 -18.86
CA PRO A 225 -16.26 19.43 -20.03
C PRO A 225 -17.76 19.45 -20.37
N LYS A 226 -18.48 18.38 -20.01
CA LYS A 226 -19.94 18.27 -20.26
C LYS A 226 -20.77 19.23 -19.39
N SER A 227 -20.23 19.70 -18.27
CA SER A 227 -20.91 20.65 -17.40
C SER A 227 -20.89 22.08 -17.92
N GLY A 228 -20.10 22.38 -18.95
CA GLY A 228 -19.90 23.73 -19.51
C GLY A 228 -19.07 24.65 -18.62
N LYS A 229 -18.71 24.25 -17.40
CA LYS A 229 -17.91 25.01 -16.45
C LYS A 229 -16.76 24.12 -15.95
N MET A 230 -15.53 24.65 -16.05
CA MET A 230 -14.34 23.95 -15.58
C MET A 230 -13.60 24.80 -14.55
N ALA A 231 -13.32 24.25 -13.39
CA ALA A 231 -12.49 24.90 -12.39
C ALA A 231 -11.10 25.24 -12.95
N LYS A 232 -10.59 26.44 -12.66
CA LYS A 232 -9.22 26.82 -13.00
C LYS A 232 -8.27 26.25 -11.96
N HIS A 233 -7.16 25.70 -12.42
CA HIS A 233 -6.14 25.13 -11.53
C HIS A 233 -4.79 25.79 -11.82
N TYR A 234 -4.11 26.20 -10.76
CA TYR A 234 -2.75 26.74 -10.77
C TYR A 234 -1.90 25.93 -9.82
N GLN A 235 -0.88 25.26 -10.36
CA GLN A 235 0.07 24.45 -9.59
C GLN A 235 1.41 25.17 -9.52
N LEU A 236 1.93 25.35 -8.31
CA LEU A 236 3.27 25.86 -8.04
C LEU A 236 4.06 24.76 -7.36
N GLU A 237 5.10 24.26 -8.03
CA GLU A 237 5.90 23.15 -7.53
C GLU A 237 7.36 23.23 -8.01
N SER A 238 8.26 22.58 -7.26
CA SER A 238 9.69 22.54 -7.61
C SER A 238 10.04 21.38 -8.56
N THR A 239 9.22 20.34 -8.59
CA THR A 239 9.37 19.15 -9.45
C THR A 239 8.02 18.79 -10.02
N LEU A 240 7.98 18.34 -11.28
CA LEU A 240 6.74 17.95 -11.93
C LEU A 240 6.11 16.73 -11.24
N THR A 241 4.88 16.90 -10.74
CA THR A 241 4.07 15.85 -10.13
C THR A 241 2.92 15.42 -11.05
N LEU A 242 2.12 14.44 -10.61
CA LEU A 242 0.87 14.09 -11.32
C LEU A 242 -0.09 15.27 -11.35
N THR A 243 -0.17 16.06 -10.28
CA THR A 243 -1.02 17.24 -10.20
C THR A 243 -0.55 18.34 -11.14
N GLY A 244 0.75 18.59 -11.24
CA GLY A 244 1.31 19.62 -12.10
C GLY A 244 1.34 19.26 -13.58
N SER A 245 1.25 17.99 -13.91
CA SER A 245 1.20 17.50 -15.30
C SER A 245 -0.21 17.50 -15.91
N ASN A 246 -1.23 17.87 -15.15
CA ASN A 246 -2.65 17.78 -15.54
C ASN A 246 -3.25 19.10 -16.06
#